data_870ebe32054fbec63581076430603d59
#
_entry.id   870ebe32054fbec63581076430603d59
#
_cell.length_a   1.000
_cell.length_b   1.000
_cell.length_c   1.000
_cell.angle_alpha   90.00
_cell.angle_beta   90.00
_cell.angle_gamma   90.00
#
_symmetry.space_group_name_H-M   'P 1'
#
loop_
_entity.id
_entity.type
_entity.pdbx_description
1 polymer ?
#
loop_
_entity_poly.entity_id
_entity_poly.type
_entity_poly.pdbx_seq_one_letter_code
_entity_poly.pdbx_strand_id
1 'polypeptide(L)'
;MANTEIIKIYDFSIRKGTIYEVVEKLDASAPKGFRELNTTKYLFNQTYNLEPGVYFDESIKAWDTGLTESSKMLRAAIPDEKARKAVVSDLNKYIVEPIEQLQGKDRLRQTADNDEYWLDFIIPLGKGKTFNTDDPIQLYQLFLLVLGRKLTPKPLVSHPAFLKSQYVIVDREENYNIKVDKTQRRMIAIGKFYQLLSTNKDTLVNILNYIGIPAKITQDDSVLMVSFERFIDDKNNSFQNDKIFNETVDLYGTKAGAEQIFIFNKLKELHANGNKRLSIKSGDISIDGTYVSNTLKSAAEVIQSKKEFKKLYSDILE
;
A
#
# COMPACT_ATOMS: atom_id res chain seq x y z
N MET A 1 22.13 -10.72 0.45
CA MET A 1 21.90 -12.13 0.01
C MET A 1 20.57 -12.17 -0.71
N ALA A 2 20.46 -12.88 -1.84
CA ALA A 2 19.19 -12.97 -2.55
C ALA A 2 18.20 -13.75 -1.68
N ASN A 3 17.05 -13.17 -1.37
CA ASN A 3 15.97 -13.81 -0.62
C ASN A 3 15.42 -14.98 -1.45
N THR A 4 15.86 -16.20 -1.12
CA THR A 4 15.45 -17.40 -1.86
C THR A 4 14.05 -17.81 -1.46
N GLU A 5 13.17 -18.04 -2.43
CA GLU A 5 11.85 -18.62 -2.19
C GLU A 5 12.02 -20.05 -1.67
N ILE A 6 11.32 -20.37 -0.55
CA ILE A 6 11.48 -21.68 0.11
C ILE A 6 10.15 -22.45 0.22
N ILE A 7 9.01 -21.78 0.31
CA ILE A 7 7.69 -22.41 0.41
C ILE A 7 6.69 -21.57 -0.34
N LYS A 8 5.93 -22.17 -1.28
CA LYS A 8 4.87 -21.50 -2.04
C LYS A 8 3.50 -22.06 -1.70
N ILE A 9 2.59 -21.20 -1.19
CA ILE A 9 1.18 -21.52 -0.88
C ILE A 9 0.26 -20.38 -1.31
N TYR A 10 -0.91 -20.67 -1.87
CA TYR A 10 -1.89 -19.67 -2.34
C TYR A 10 -1.29 -18.58 -3.25
N ASP A 11 -0.34 -18.91 -4.13
CA ASP A 11 0.40 -17.95 -4.95
C ASP A 11 1.26 -16.93 -4.17
N PHE A 12 1.54 -17.23 -2.91
CA PHE A 12 2.47 -16.48 -2.08
C PHE A 12 3.71 -17.33 -1.77
N SER A 13 4.89 -16.73 -1.95
CA SER A 13 6.17 -17.37 -1.67
C SER A 13 6.75 -16.85 -0.36
N ILE A 14 6.94 -17.74 0.61
CA ILE A 14 7.71 -17.45 1.82
C ILE A 14 9.19 -17.50 1.44
N ARG A 15 9.96 -16.48 1.81
CA ARG A 15 11.39 -16.34 1.46
C ARG A 15 12.26 -16.62 2.69
N LYS A 16 13.41 -17.27 2.49
CA LYS A 16 14.42 -17.48 3.53
C LYS A 16 15.14 -16.16 3.85
N GLY A 17 15.55 -15.97 5.10
CA GLY A 17 16.23 -14.76 5.54
C GLY A 17 15.33 -13.53 5.66
N THR A 18 14.01 -13.73 5.58
CA THR A 18 13.04 -12.62 5.64
C THR A 18 12.41 -12.54 7.03
N ILE A 19 12.25 -11.32 7.51
CA ILE A 19 11.46 -11.05 8.73
C ILE A 19 10.09 -10.53 8.29
N TYR A 20 9.05 -11.33 8.54
CA TYR A 20 7.67 -10.92 8.31
C TYR A 20 7.09 -10.26 9.55
N GLU A 21 6.48 -9.09 9.39
CA GLU A 21 5.80 -8.35 10.45
C GLU A 21 4.27 -8.49 10.30
N VAL A 22 3.60 -8.73 11.43
CA VAL A 22 2.14 -8.77 11.48
C VAL A 22 1.60 -7.36 11.67
N VAL A 23 0.72 -6.97 10.75
CA VAL A 23 0.01 -5.70 10.78
C VAL A 23 -1.50 -5.95 10.69
N GLU A 24 -2.29 -4.99 11.14
CA GLU A 24 -3.75 -5.08 11.03
C GLU A 24 -4.21 -4.93 9.58
N LYS A 25 -5.19 -5.72 9.20
CA LYS A 25 -5.90 -5.56 7.92
C LYS A 25 -6.92 -4.44 8.06
N LEU A 26 -6.63 -3.29 7.46
CA LEU A 26 -7.60 -2.20 7.41
C LEU A 26 -8.78 -2.60 6.52
N ASP A 27 -9.97 -2.61 7.10
CA ASP A 27 -11.20 -2.78 6.32
C ASP A 27 -11.46 -1.52 5.50
N ALA A 28 -11.32 -1.63 4.18
CA ALA A 28 -11.53 -0.53 3.25
C ALA A 28 -12.99 -0.05 3.22
N SER A 29 -13.94 -0.91 3.63
CA SER A 29 -15.38 -0.63 3.65
C SER A 29 -15.84 0.10 4.93
N ALA A 30 -15.03 0.11 6.00
CA ALA A 30 -15.40 0.74 7.25
C ALA A 30 -15.52 2.27 7.10
N PRO A 31 -16.57 2.89 7.64
CA PRO A 31 -16.71 4.34 7.67
C PRO A 31 -15.50 5.01 8.33
N LYS A 32 -15.09 6.20 7.84
CA LYS A 32 -13.87 6.89 8.31
C LYS A 32 -13.83 7.07 9.84
N GLY A 33 -14.95 7.43 10.47
CA GLY A 33 -15.05 7.59 11.92
C GLY A 33 -14.93 6.27 12.70
N PHE A 34 -15.38 5.17 12.11
CA PHE A 34 -15.25 3.83 12.70
C PHE A 34 -13.79 3.33 12.67
N ARG A 35 -13.04 3.73 11.63
CA ARG A 35 -11.59 3.45 11.56
C ARG A 35 -10.81 4.17 12.65
N GLU A 36 -11.19 5.40 12.99
CA GLU A 36 -10.51 6.18 14.05
C GLU A 36 -10.83 5.67 15.45
N LEU A 37 -12.06 5.19 15.68
CA LEU A 37 -12.51 4.65 16.96
C LEU A 37 -12.04 3.22 17.23
N ASN A 38 -11.94 2.41 16.18
CA ASN A 38 -11.48 1.00 16.26
C ASN A 38 -10.02 0.81 15.86
N THR A 39 -9.29 1.91 15.59
CA THR A 39 -7.88 1.77 15.29
C THR A 39 -7.14 1.17 16.46
N THR A 40 -6.73 -0.07 16.28
CA THR A 40 -5.44 -0.62 16.68
C THR A 40 -4.99 -0.47 18.13
N LYS A 41 -5.43 0.52 18.88
CA LYS A 41 -5.10 0.65 20.30
C LYS A 41 -5.61 -0.54 21.11
N TYR A 42 -6.78 -1.07 20.76
CA TYR A 42 -7.37 -2.21 21.45
C TYR A 42 -6.85 -3.54 20.95
N LEU A 43 -6.69 -3.70 19.64
CA LEU A 43 -6.32 -5.00 19.04
C LEU A 43 -4.85 -5.36 19.29
N PHE A 44 -3.92 -4.42 19.29
CA PHE A 44 -2.49 -4.69 19.48
C PHE A 44 -1.94 -4.38 20.86
N ASN A 45 -2.72 -3.80 21.77
CA ASN A 45 -2.30 -3.66 23.18
C ASN A 45 -2.56 -4.92 24.00
N GLN A 46 -3.32 -5.88 23.47
CA GLN A 46 -3.51 -7.20 24.04
C GLN A 46 -2.76 -8.23 23.20
N THR A 47 -2.20 -9.22 23.85
CA THR A 47 -1.65 -10.38 23.14
C THR A 47 -2.82 -11.23 22.68
N TYR A 48 -2.96 -11.41 21.38
CA TYR A 48 -3.95 -12.31 20.81
C TYR A 48 -3.34 -13.67 20.61
N ASN A 49 -4.05 -14.67 21.09
CA ASN A 49 -3.71 -16.05 20.84
C ASN A 49 -4.47 -16.50 19.60
N LEU A 50 -3.77 -16.81 18.51
CA LEU A 50 -4.38 -17.38 17.33
C LEU A 50 -4.19 -18.88 17.32
N GLU A 51 -5.30 -19.58 17.25
CA GLU A 51 -5.29 -20.99 16.88
C GLU A 51 -4.78 -21.09 15.43
N PRO A 52 -3.80 -21.93 15.13
CA PRO A 52 -3.18 -22.01 13.81
C PRO A 52 -4.11 -22.57 12.72
N GLY A 53 -5.30 -23.03 13.08
CA GLY A 53 -6.25 -23.64 12.16
C GLY A 53 -5.98 -25.14 11.92
N VAL A 54 -5.06 -25.72 12.67
CA VAL A 54 -4.85 -27.17 12.74
C VAL A 54 -6.11 -27.81 13.34
N TYR A 55 -6.57 -28.92 12.77
CA TYR A 55 -7.74 -29.64 13.24
C TYR A 55 -7.47 -31.15 13.23
N PHE A 56 -8.21 -31.86 14.08
CA PHE A 56 -8.18 -33.32 14.06
C PHE A 56 -8.93 -33.87 12.85
N ASP A 57 -8.26 -34.65 12.01
CA ASP A 57 -8.85 -35.30 10.85
C ASP A 57 -9.25 -36.74 11.19
N GLU A 58 -10.54 -36.96 11.37
CA GLU A 58 -11.13 -38.27 11.69
C GLU A 58 -10.77 -39.35 10.66
N SER A 59 -10.53 -38.98 9.40
CA SER A 59 -10.22 -39.95 8.34
C SER A 59 -8.85 -40.61 8.48
N ILE A 60 -7.88 -39.88 9.07
CA ILE A 60 -6.52 -40.35 9.33
C ILE A 60 -6.25 -40.52 10.83
N LYS A 61 -7.23 -40.19 11.69
CA LYS A 61 -7.14 -40.21 13.16
C LYS A 61 -5.89 -39.48 13.69
N ALA A 62 -5.59 -38.33 13.11
CA ALA A 62 -4.45 -37.50 13.47
C ALA A 62 -4.75 -36.02 13.16
N TRP A 63 -3.96 -35.13 13.77
CA TRP A 63 -4.04 -33.71 13.49
C TRP A 63 -3.50 -33.38 12.10
N ASP A 64 -4.25 -32.58 11.33
CA ASP A 64 -3.79 -32.05 10.05
C ASP A 64 -2.79 -30.91 10.29
N THR A 65 -1.51 -31.27 10.30
CA THR A 65 -0.38 -30.33 10.57
C THR A 65 0.06 -29.53 9.34
N GLY A 66 -0.52 -29.80 8.17
CA GLY A 66 -0.07 -29.16 6.93
C GLY A 66 1.25 -29.67 6.35
N LEU A 67 1.94 -30.59 7.01
CA LEU A 67 3.30 -31.03 6.65
C LEU A 67 3.33 -32.22 5.68
N THR A 68 2.19 -32.82 5.36
CA THR A 68 2.11 -34.03 4.54
C THR A 68 1.27 -33.82 3.29
N GLU A 69 1.48 -34.64 2.26
CA GLU A 69 0.67 -34.60 1.03
C GLU A 69 -0.82 -34.94 1.27
N SER A 70 -1.11 -35.70 2.33
CA SER A 70 -2.46 -36.03 2.75
C SER A 70 -3.21 -34.91 3.42
N SER A 71 -2.53 -33.84 3.86
CA SER A 71 -3.13 -32.67 4.49
C SER A 71 -4.25 -32.07 3.64
N LYS A 72 -5.45 -31.98 4.20
CA LYS A 72 -6.58 -31.34 3.53
C LYS A 72 -6.39 -29.84 3.41
N MET A 73 -5.74 -29.21 4.40
CA MET A 73 -5.39 -27.79 4.32
C MET A 73 -4.44 -27.51 3.16
N LEU A 74 -3.40 -28.36 3.02
CA LEU A 74 -2.42 -28.18 1.95
C LEU A 74 -3.02 -28.46 0.57
N ARG A 75 -3.89 -29.46 0.45
CA ARG A 75 -4.64 -29.72 -0.80
C ARG A 75 -5.55 -28.57 -1.19
N ALA A 76 -6.19 -27.91 -0.24
CA ALA A 76 -7.02 -26.74 -0.49
C ALA A 76 -6.19 -25.52 -0.92
N ALA A 77 -4.96 -25.38 -0.41
CA ALA A 77 -4.05 -24.29 -0.76
C ALA A 77 -3.32 -24.54 -2.10
N ILE A 78 -3.03 -25.81 -2.40
CA ILE A 78 -2.27 -26.25 -3.58
C ILE A 78 -3.00 -27.45 -4.19
N PRO A 79 -3.97 -27.22 -5.10
CA PRO A 79 -4.72 -28.30 -5.75
C PRO A 79 -3.85 -29.19 -6.63
N ASP A 80 -2.83 -28.65 -7.29
CA ASP A 80 -1.92 -29.41 -8.13
C ASP A 80 -1.03 -30.36 -7.32
N GLU A 81 -1.07 -31.67 -7.64
CA GLU A 81 -0.36 -32.70 -6.90
C GLU A 81 1.18 -32.56 -7.02
N LYS A 82 1.68 -32.21 -8.21
CA LYS A 82 3.12 -32.07 -8.44
C LYS A 82 3.69 -30.88 -7.66
N ALA A 83 2.97 -29.75 -7.69
CA ALA A 83 3.34 -28.57 -6.91
C ALA A 83 3.28 -28.87 -5.40
N ARG A 84 2.27 -29.62 -4.96
CA ARG A 84 2.13 -30.00 -3.55
C ARG A 84 3.28 -30.91 -3.08
N LYS A 85 3.71 -31.90 -3.88
CA LYS A 85 4.88 -32.74 -3.59
C LYS A 85 6.15 -31.92 -3.45
N ALA A 86 6.36 -30.95 -4.34
CA ALA A 86 7.50 -30.05 -4.24
C ALA A 86 7.49 -29.26 -2.94
N VAL A 87 6.33 -28.66 -2.58
CA VAL A 87 6.19 -27.93 -1.33
C VAL A 87 6.40 -28.81 -0.11
N VAL A 88 5.91 -30.07 -0.08
CA VAL A 88 6.16 -31.00 1.03
C VAL A 88 7.67 -31.32 1.15
N SER A 89 8.37 -31.46 0.02
CA SER A 89 9.83 -31.61 0.05
C SER A 89 10.51 -30.39 0.70
N ASP A 90 10.07 -29.18 0.35
CA ASP A 90 10.60 -27.93 0.92
C ASP A 90 10.26 -27.81 2.41
N LEU A 91 9.03 -28.19 2.81
CA LEU A 91 8.62 -28.23 4.22
C LEU A 91 9.51 -29.19 5.03
N ASN A 92 9.82 -30.37 4.49
CA ASN A 92 10.74 -31.31 5.14
C ASN A 92 12.12 -30.68 5.33
N LYS A 93 12.68 -30.10 4.27
CA LYS A 93 14.02 -29.50 4.27
C LYS A 93 14.16 -28.29 5.19
N TYR A 94 13.16 -27.40 5.20
CA TYR A 94 13.28 -26.11 5.89
C TYR A 94 12.57 -26.05 7.25
N ILE A 95 11.67 -26.98 7.54
CA ILE A 95 10.91 -27.03 8.80
C ILE A 95 11.17 -28.32 9.55
N VAL A 96 10.82 -29.47 8.97
CA VAL A 96 10.82 -30.74 9.70
C VAL A 96 12.22 -31.15 10.14
N GLU A 97 13.17 -31.29 9.20
CA GLU A 97 14.53 -31.69 9.50
C GLU A 97 15.24 -30.73 10.47
N PRO A 98 15.18 -29.39 10.30
CA PRO A 98 15.80 -28.49 11.26
C PRO A 98 15.17 -28.52 12.65
N ILE A 99 13.84 -28.67 12.76
CA ILE A 99 13.21 -28.80 14.10
C ILE A 99 13.58 -30.13 14.77
N GLU A 100 13.64 -31.23 14.02
CA GLU A 100 14.08 -32.52 14.53
C GLU A 100 15.54 -32.47 15.05
N GLN A 101 16.40 -31.71 14.35
CA GLN A 101 17.78 -31.47 14.81
C GLN A 101 17.83 -30.67 16.12
N LEU A 102 16.96 -29.69 16.28
CA LEU A 102 16.94 -28.82 17.47
C LEU A 102 16.27 -29.48 18.69
N GLN A 103 15.20 -30.24 18.46
CA GLN A 103 14.32 -30.73 19.53
C GLN A 103 14.31 -32.24 19.72
N GLY A 104 15.10 -32.96 18.93
CA GLY A 104 15.12 -34.43 18.91
C GLY A 104 14.29 -35.01 17.76
N LYS A 105 14.66 -36.25 17.36
CA LYS A 105 14.08 -36.91 16.19
C LYS A 105 12.56 -37.07 16.31
N ASP A 106 11.87 -36.83 15.21
CA ASP A 106 10.44 -37.09 14.99
C ASP A 106 9.48 -36.32 15.90
N ARG A 107 9.90 -35.26 16.59
CA ARG A 107 9.04 -34.53 17.52
C ARG A 107 7.81 -33.94 16.84
N LEU A 108 7.93 -33.38 15.63
CA LEU A 108 6.78 -32.90 14.87
C LEU A 108 5.85 -34.04 14.40
N ARG A 109 6.40 -35.22 14.11
CA ARG A 109 5.62 -36.42 13.78
C ARG A 109 4.92 -37.00 15.00
N GLN A 110 5.63 -37.05 16.14
CA GLN A 110 5.07 -37.51 17.41
C GLN A 110 3.95 -36.60 17.91
N THR A 111 4.04 -35.29 17.69
CA THR A 111 2.99 -34.33 18.09
C THR A 111 1.76 -34.38 17.21
N ALA A 112 1.82 -34.93 15.99
CA ALA A 112 0.64 -35.06 15.12
C ALA A 112 -0.46 -35.97 15.74
N ASP A 113 -0.08 -36.90 16.61
CA ASP A 113 -1.01 -37.81 17.31
C ASP A 113 -1.23 -37.39 18.78
N ASN A 114 -0.76 -36.19 19.17
CA ASN A 114 -0.83 -35.72 20.56
C ASN A 114 -1.89 -34.63 20.71
N ASP A 115 -3.07 -35.04 21.17
CA ASP A 115 -4.22 -34.15 21.34
C ASP A 115 -3.91 -33.00 22.32
N GLU A 116 -3.26 -33.27 23.44
CA GLU A 116 -2.94 -32.24 24.44
C GLU A 116 -2.05 -31.13 23.85
N TYR A 117 -1.06 -31.52 23.05
CA TYR A 117 -0.20 -30.53 22.39
C TYR A 117 -0.99 -29.62 21.44
N TRP A 118 -1.85 -30.19 20.59
CA TRP A 118 -2.55 -29.37 19.58
C TRP A 118 -3.75 -28.61 20.14
N LEU A 119 -4.40 -29.11 21.18
CA LEU A 119 -5.47 -28.38 21.89
C LEU A 119 -4.93 -27.12 22.57
N ASP A 120 -3.68 -27.18 23.08
CA ASP A 120 -3.02 -26.06 23.74
C ASP A 120 -2.08 -25.25 22.81
N PHE A 121 -1.97 -25.65 21.54
CA PHE A 121 -1.08 -25.00 20.60
C PHE A 121 -1.61 -23.63 20.17
N ILE A 122 -1.08 -22.60 20.79
CA ILE A 122 -1.49 -21.21 20.56
C ILE A 122 -0.27 -20.40 20.12
N ILE A 123 -0.46 -19.59 19.08
CA ILE A 123 0.57 -18.67 18.60
C ILE A 123 0.23 -17.27 19.09
N PRO A 124 0.98 -16.70 20.05
CA PRO A 124 0.69 -15.38 20.58
C PRO A 124 1.02 -14.33 19.51
N LEU A 125 0.04 -13.48 19.19
CA LEU A 125 0.20 -12.31 18.36
C LEU A 125 0.05 -11.06 19.21
N GLY A 126 1.12 -10.26 19.27
CA GLY A 126 1.10 -8.93 19.86
C GLY A 126 1.40 -7.86 18.80
N LYS A 127 1.34 -6.59 19.20
CA LYS A 127 1.72 -5.47 18.34
C LYS A 127 3.16 -5.64 17.86
N GLY A 128 3.33 -5.66 16.53
CA GLY A 128 4.64 -5.78 15.91
C GLY A 128 5.25 -7.19 16.05
N LYS A 129 4.43 -8.24 16.27
CA LYS A 129 4.91 -9.61 16.21
C LYS A 129 5.60 -9.86 14.89
N THR A 130 6.78 -10.43 14.96
CA THR A 130 7.58 -10.79 13.78
C THR A 130 7.79 -12.29 13.72
N PHE A 131 8.00 -12.79 12.51
CA PHE A 131 8.43 -14.15 12.23
C PHE A 131 9.72 -14.09 11.42
N ASN A 132 10.79 -14.61 11.99
CA ASN A 132 12.06 -14.77 11.29
C ASN A 132 12.08 -16.13 10.59
N THR A 133 12.22 -16.15 9.27
CA THR A 133 12.20 -17.38 8.46
C THR A 133 13.52 -18.17 8.52
N ASP A 134 14.55 -17.65 9.16
CA ASP A 134 15.74 -18.43 9.48
C ASP A 134 15.57 -19.30 10.74
N ASP A 135 14.58 -18.98 11.57
CA ASP A 135 14.17 -19.82 12.69
C ASP A 135 13.10 -20.83 12.22
N PRO A 136 13.39 -22.13 12.21
CA PRO A 136 12.45 -23.12 11.66
C PRO A 136 11.15 -23.22 12.45
N ILE A 137 11.16 -22.90 13.76
CA ILE A 137 9.94 -22.89 14.58
C ILE A 137 9.05 -21.72 14.19
N GLN A 138 9.63 -20.52 14.05
CA GLN A 138 8.88 -19.34 13.62
C GLN A 138 8.41 -19.46 12.15
N LEU A 139 9.22 -20.07 11.28
CA LEU A 139 8.84 -20.39 9.92
C LEU A 139 7.62 -21.33 9.89
N TYR A 140 7.61 -22.37 10.74
CA TYR A 140 6.47 -23.29 10.84
C TYR A 140 5.21 -22.58 11.36
N GLN A 141 5.34 -21.76 12.40
CA GLN A 141 4.22 -20.96 12.92
C GLN A 141 3.64 -20.03 11.84
N LEU A 142 4.50 -19.32 11.11
CA LEU A 142 4.09 -18.47 10.00
C LEU A 142 3.36 -19.28 8.92
N PHE A 143 3.95 -20.41 8.51
CA PHE A 143 3.36 -21.30 7.51
C PHE A 143 1.94 -21.76 7.92
N LEU A 144 1.78 -22.25 9.16
CA LEU A 144 0.47 -22.69 9.68
C LEU A 144 -0.57 -21.56 9.69
N LEU A 145 -0.19 -20.38 10.14
CA LEU A 145 -1.11 -19.24 10.19
C LEU A 145 -1.55 -18.76 8.79
N VAL A 146 -0.68 -18.84 7.79
CA VAL A 146 -1.04 -18.55 6.39
C VAL A 146 -1.86 -19.70 5.81
N LEU A 147 -1.45 -20.95 6.00
CA LEU A 147 -2.17 -22.13 5.52
C LEU A 147 -3.58 -22.20 6.12
N GLY A 148 -3.73 -21.96 7.42
CA GLY A 148 -4.99 -21.89 8.15
C GLY A 148 -5.79 -20.60 7.91
N ARG A 149 -5.34 -19.71 7.02
CA ARG A 149 -6.02 -18.46 6.64
C ARG A 149 -6.21 -17.47 7.79
N LYS A 150 -5.38 -17.56 8.83
CA LYS A 150 -5.41 -16.64 9.98
C LYS A 150 -4.60 -15.36 9.69
N LEU A 151 -3.54 -15.48 8.89
CA LEU A 151 -2.75 -14.37 8.39
C LEU A 151 -2.86 -14.27 6.86
N THR A 152 -3.05 -13.06 6.38
CA THR A 152 -3.12 -12.76 4.94
C THR A 152 -1.76 -12.23 4.46
N PRO A 153 -1.11 -12.84 3.48
CA PRO A 153 0.00 -12.21 2.80
C PRO A 153 -0.45 -10.90 2.10
N LYS A 154 0.33 -9.84 2.20
CA LYS A 154 0.00 -8.53 1.61
C LYS A 154 -0.47 -8.59 0.14
N PRO A 155 0.16 -9.39 -0.76
CA PRO A 155 -0.32 -9.52 -2.13
C PRO A 155 -1.70 -10.18 -2.26
N LEU A 156 -2.15 -10.94 -1.24
CA LEU A 156 -3.39 -11.72 -1.25
C LEU A 156 -4.53 -11.09 -0.44
N VAL A 157 -4.45 -9.80 -0.12
CA VAL A 157 -5.47 -9.11 0.72
C VAL A 157 -6.88 -9.18 0.12
N SER A 158 -6.99 -9.18 -1.20
CA SER A 158 -8.27 -9.29 -1.93
C SER A 158 -8.61 -10.73 -2.34
N HIS A 159 -7.76 -11.72 -2.04
CA HIS A 159 -8.01 -13.11 -2.44
C HIS A 159 -9.16 -13.70 -1.61
N PRO A 160 -10.13 -14.44 -2.23
CA PRO A 160 -11.30 -14.97 -1.54
C PRO A 160 -11.02 -15.81 -0.29
N ALA A 161 -9.91 -16.58 -0.30
CA ALA A 161 -9.51 -17.41 0.84
C ALA A 161 -9.18 -16.61 2.11
N PHE A 162 -8.82 -15.32 1.99
CA PHE A 162 -8.35 -14.48 3.08
C PHE A 162 -9.30 -13.35 3.47
N LEU A 163 -10.53 -13.30 2.93
CA LEU A 163 -11.47 -12.21 3.22
C LEU A 163 -11.79 -12.07 4.71
N LYS A 164 -11.83 -13.18 5.44
CA LYS A 164 -12.15 -13.22 6.88
C LYS A 164 -10.94 -12.98 7.78
N SER A 165 -9.73 -12.96 7.25
CA SER A 165 -8.54 -12.71 8.05
C SER A 165 -8.50 -11.25 8.50
N GLN A 166 -8.15 -11.04 9.76
CA GLN A 166 -8.04 -9.71 10.38
C GLN A 166 -6.61 -9.14 10.33
N TYR A 167 -5.63 -9.98 10.02
CA TYR A 167 -4.22 -9.65 10.06
C TYR A 167 -3.55 -9.86 8.72
N VAL A 168 -2.57 -9.01 8.43
CA VAL A 168 -1.75 -9.06 7.22
C VAL A 168 -0.30 -9.23 7.62
N ILE A 169 0.42 -10.07 6.88
CA ILE A 169 1.88 -10.13 6.99
C ILE A 169 2.51 -9.30 5.87
N VAL A 170 3.53 -8.56 6.24
CA VAL A 170 4.34 -7.75 5.33
C VAL A 170 5.81 -8.09 5.51
N ASP A 171 6.58 -8.05 4.44
CA ASP A 171 8.03 -8.08 4.54
C ASP A 171 8.48 -6.80 5.26
N ARG A 172 9.17 -6.97 6.39
CA ARG A 172 9.58 -5.86 7.25
C ARG A 172 10.53 -4.91 6.54
N GLU A 173 11.46 -5.44 5.79
CA GLU A 173 12.45 -4.63 5.06
C GLU A 173 11.77 -3.85 3.92
N GLU A 174 10.93 -4.53 3.12
CA GLU A 174 10.14 -3.86 2.07
C GLU A 174 9.25 -2.76 2.67
N ASN A 175 8.56 -3.04 3.77
CA ASN A 175 7.70 -2.07 4.45
C ASN A 175 8.49 -0.89 5.03
N TYR A 176 9.70 -1.16 5.56
CA TYR A 176 10.59 -0.12 6.04
C TYR A 176 11.08 0.77 4.90
N ASN A 177 11.52 0.18 3.79
CA ASN A 177 11.97 0.91 2.62
C ASN A 177 10.87 1.82 2.05
N ILE A 178 9.64 1.32 1.96
CA ILE A 178 8.47 2.14 1.55
C ILE A 178 8.26 3.34 2.50
N LYS A 179 8.43 3.15 3.82
CA LYS A 179 8.31 4.24 4.80
C LYS A 179 9.44 5.24 4.67
N VAL A 180 10.68 4.78 4.45
CA VAL A 180 11.84 5.64 4.22
C VAL A 180 11.65 6.46 2.96
N ASP A 181 11.27 5.84 1.85
CA ASP A 181 11.01 6.53 0.59
C ASP A 181 9.91 7.60 0.73
N LYS A 182 8.85 7.28 1.45
CA LYS A 182 7.78 8.26 1.76
C LYS A 182 8.32 9.43 2.55
N THR A 183 9.10 9.17 3.60
CA THR A 183 9.69 10.23 4.44
C THR A 183 10.63 11.10 3.62
N GLN A 184 11.48 10.50 2.79
CA GLN A 184 12.39 11.24 1.91
C GLN A 184 11.62 12.10 0.91
N ARG A 185 10.60 11.57 0.23
CA ARG A 185 9.77 12.34 -0.71
C ARG A 185 9.08 13.52 -0.03
N ARG A 186 8.56 13.32 1.20
CA ARG A 186 7.97 14.39 2.00
C ARG A 186 8.99 15.48 2.34
N MET A 187 10.19 15.09 2.78
CA MET A 187 11.27 16.05 3.08
C MET A 187 11.69 16.84 1.85
N ILE A 188 11.78 16.20 0.68
CA ILE A 188 12.06 16.86 -0.60
C ILE A 188 10.95 17.87 -0.93
N ALA A 189 9.68 17.48 -0.79
CA ALA A 189 8.55 18.38 -1.05
C ALA A 189 8.57 19.62 -0.14
N ILE A 190 8.81 19.42 1.15
CA ILE A 190 8.95 20.51 2.12
C ILE A 190 10.14 21.42 1.75
N GLY A 191 11.29 20.87 1.43
CA GLY A 191 12.48 21.61 1.00
C GLY A 191 12.23 22.46 -0.25
N LYS A 192 11.61 21.86 -1.30
CA LYS A 192 11.24 22.57 -2.53
C LYS A 192 10.22 23.69 -2.25
N PHE A 193 9.24 23.47 -1.37
CA PHE A 193 8.26 24.48 -0.97
C PHE A 193 8.96 25.70 -0.35
N TYR A 194 9.81 25.51 0.67
CA TYR A 194 10.50 26.61 1.33
C TYR A 194 11.50 27.31 0.41
N GLN A 195 12.16 26.58 -0.46
CA GLN A 195 13.03 27.17 -1.49
C GLN A 195 12.22 28.10 -2.40
N LEU A 196 11.09 27.65 -2.93
CA LEU A 196 10.26 28.47 -3.81
C LEU A 196 9.63 29.64 -3.06
N LEU A 197 9.19 29.45 -1.81
CA LEU A 197 8.66 30.52 -0.98
C LEU A 197 9.65 31.67 -0.80
N SER A 198 10.93 31.36 -0.62
CA SER A 198 11.98 32.36 -0.41
C SER A 198 12.55 32.95 -1.68
N THR A 199 12.56 32.21 -2.81
CA THR A 199 13.23 32.63 -4.05
C THR A 199 12.27 33.08 -5.14
N ASN A 200 11.09 32.49 -5.23
CA ASN A 200 10.12 32.75 -6.28
C ASN A 200 8.69 32.40 -5.84
N LYS A 201 8.09 33.28 -5.05
CA LYS A 201 6.74 33.14 -4.51
C LYS A 201 5.66 33.04 -5.60
N ASP A 202 5.84 33.74 -6.74
CA ASP A 202 4.93 33.67 -7.90
C ASP A 202 4.85 32.24 -8.45
N THR A 203 5.98 31.64 -8.67
CA THR A 203 6.06 30.23 -9.10
C THR A 203 5.39 29.31 -8.11
N LEU A 204 5.64 29.48 -6.81
CA LEU A 204 4.99 28.66 -5.78
C LEU A 204 3.47 28.81 -5.82
N VAL A 205 2.95 30.04 -5.90
CA VAL A 205 1.50 30.29 -5.98
C VAL A 205 0.88 29.63 -7.21
N ASN A 206 1.54 29.69 -8.35
CA ASN A 206 1.09 29.03 -9.57
C ASN A 206 1.03 27.51 -9.42
N ILE A 207 2.04 26.90 -8.81
CA ILE A 207 2.08 25.46 -8.53
C ILE A 207 0.98 25.06 -7.54
N LEU A 208 0.82 25.80 -6.43
CA LEU A 208 -0.22 25.53 -5.44
C LEU A 208 -1.62 25.58 -6.03
N ASN A 209 -1.91 26.60 -6.85
CA ASN A 209 -3.20 26.70 -7.53
C ASN A 209 -3.44 25.57 -8.52
N TYR A 210 -2.41 25.09 -9.22
CA TYR A 210 -2.48 23.97 -10.15
C TYR A 210 -2.81 22.64 -9.46
N ILE A 211 -2.26 22.41 -8.26
CA ILE A 211 -2.57 21.21 -7.47
C ILE A 211 -3.83 21.31 -6.61
N GLY A 212 -4.55 22.45 -6.71
CA GLY A 212 -5.84 22.65 -6.04
C GLY A 212 -5.77 23.32 -4.66
N ILE A 213 -4.60 23.84 -4.26
CA ILE A 213 -4.47 24.66 -3.04
C ILE A 213 -4.69 26.13 -3.43
N PRO A 214 -5.78 26.78 -2.96
CA PRO A 214 -6.02 28.19 -3.26
C PRO A 214 -4.89 29.05 -2.67
N ALA A 215 -4.16 29.75 -3.51
CA ALA A 215 -3.05 30.60 -3.10
C ALA A 215 -3.05 31.94 -3.88
N LYS A 216 -2.67 33.03 -3.19
CA LYS A 216 -2.47 34.36 -3.77
C LYS A 216 -1.09 34.88 -3.39
N ILE A 217 -0.48 35.67 -4.28
CA ILE A 217 0.84 36.25 -4.01
C ILE A 217 0.85 37.21 -2.81
N THR A 218 -0.30 37.87 -2.56
CA THR A 218 -0.51 38.79 -1.44
C THR A 218 -0.76 38.11 -0.09
N GLN A 219 -0.89 36.78 -0.08
CA GLN A 219 -1.05 36.06 1.19
C GLN A 219 0.26 36.02 1.97
N ASP A 220 0.10 36.03 3.31
CA ASP A 220 1.23 35.84 4.22
C ASP A 220 1.85 34.45 4.04
N ASP A 221 3.15 34.37 4.16
CA ASP A 221 3.89 33.13 4.02
C ASP A 221 3.42 32.05 5.00
N SER A 222 3.07 32.45 6.23
CA SER A 222 2.50 31.55 7.24
C SER A 222 1.20 30.88 6.80
N VAL A 223 0.35 31.59 6.05
CA VAL A 223 -0.90 31.04 5.53
C VAL A 223 -0.63 30.03 4.42
N LEU A 224 0.34 30.31 3.55
CA LEU A 224 0.75 29.40 2.49
C LEU A 224 1.36 28.12 3.09
N MET A 225 2.22 28.26 4.15
CA MET A 225 2.81 27.14 4.87
C MET A 225 1.76 26.22 5.48
N VAL A 226 0.81 26.78 6.24
CA VAL A 226 -0.26 25.99 6.88
C VAL A 226 -1.13 25.29 5.84
N SER A 227 -1.42 25.95 4.72
CA SER A 227 -2.21 25.36 3.62
C SER A 227 -1.46 24.19 2.96
N PHE A 228 -0.17 24.34 2.75
CA PHE A 228 0.68 23.28 2.20
C PHE A 228 0.83 22.10 3.17
N GLU A 229 1.09 22.35 4.46
CA GLU A 229 1.18 21.30 5.48
C GLU A 229 -0.12 20.48 5.55
N ARG A 230 -1.28 21.15 5.56
CA ARG A 230 -2.58 20.46 5.51
C ARG A 230 -2.72 19.58 4.29
N PHE A 231 -2.26 20.04 3.13
CA PHE A 231 -2.28 19.26 1.90
C PHE A 231 -1.37 18.03 2.00
N ILE A 232 -0.12 18.21 2.45
CA ILE A 232 0.83 17.10 2.60
C ILE A 232 0.36 16.08 3.65
N ASP A 233 -0.29 16.53 4.72
CA ASP A 233 -0.73 15.69 5.84
C ASP A 233 -2.17 15.20 5.69
N ASP A 234 -2.86 15.49 4.56
CA ASP A 234 -4.21 14.98 4.32
C ASP A 234 -4.20 13.45 4.28
N LYS A 235 -4.75 12.86 5.34
CA LYS A 235 -4.81 11.40 5.54
C LYS A 235 -5.57 10.66 4.44
N ASN A 236 -6.45 11.33 3.71
CA ASN A 236 -7.24 10.73 2.65
C ASN A 236 -6.41 10.50 1.37
N ASN A 237 -5.39 11.35 1.13
CA ASN A 237 -4.52 11.30 -0.05
C ASN A 237 -3.03 11.36 0.30
N SER A 238 -2.67 11.21 1.56
CA SER A 238 -1.31 11.41 2.09
C SER A 238 -0.21 10.58 1.41
N PHE A 239 -0.58 9.53 0.67
CA PHE A 239 0.38 8.69 -0.07
C PHE A 239 0.78 9.26 -1.43
N GLN A 240 0.10 10.30 -1.90
CA GLN A 240 0.34 10.86 -3.23
C GLN A 240 0.59 12.37 -3.23
N ASN A 241 0.21 13.11 -2.19
CA ASN A 241 0.28 14.55 -2.18
C ASN A 241 1.72 15.09 -2.25
N ASP A 242 2.66 14.45 -1.55
CA ASP A 242 4.09 14.72 -1.68
C ASP A 242 4.61 14.45 -3.10
N LYS A 243 4.15 13.37 -3.72
CA LYS A 243 4.49 13.02 -5.09
C LYS A 243 3.90 14.02 -6.08
N ILE A 244 2.60 14.34 -5.95
CA ILE A 244 1.91 15.32 -6.81
C ILE A 244 2.63 16.67 -6.77
N PHE A 245 2.99 17.16 -5.58
CA PHE A 245 3.71 18.42 -5.45
C PHE A 245 5.09 18.36 -6.13
N ASN A 246 5.90 17.33 -5.83
CA ASN A 246 7.22 17.17 -6.40
C ASN A 246 7.19 17.11 -7.93
N GLU A 247 6.29 16.29 -8.49
CA GLU A 247 6.11 16.15 -9.95
C GLU A 247 5.65 17.47 -10.59
N THR A 248 4.80 18.25 -9.90
CA THR A 248 4.34 19.55 -10.41
C THR A 248 5.48 20.57 -10.39
N VAL A 249 6.32 20.57 -9.36
CA VAL A 249 7.54 21.44 -9.33
C VAL A 249 8.47 21.08 -10.49
N ASP A 250 8.70 19.78 -10.71
CA ASP A 250 9.57 19.31 -11.78
C ASP A 250 8.97 19.62 -13.17
N LEU A 251 7.64 19.49 -13.33
CA LEU A 251 6.91 19.91 -14.54
C LEU A 251 7.12 21.40 -14.80
N TYR A 252 6.93 22.26 -13.77
CA TYR A 252 7.13 23.70 -13.88
C TYR A 252 8.56 24.07 -14.27
N GLY A 253 9.54 23.27 -13.89
CA GLY A 253 10.94 23.43 -14.29
C GLY A 253 11.20 23.33 -15.81
N THR A 254 10.24 22.80 -16.57
CA THR A 254 10.29 22.74 -18.03
C THR A 254 9.53 23.91 -18.66
N LYS A 255 10.03 24.43 -19.79
CA LYS A 255 9.34 25.54 -20.52
C LYS A 255 7.88 25.18 -20.87
N ALA A 256 7.66 23.97 -21.36
CA ALA A 256 6.34 23.48 -21.74
C ALA A 256 5.41 23.34 -20.51
N GLY A 257 5.93 22.81 -19.41
CA GLY A 257 5.16 22.63 -18.19
C GLY A 257 4.83 23.93 -17.49
N ALA A 258 5.75 24.88 -17.45
CA ALA A 258 5.48 26.22 -16.91
C ALA A 258 4.34 26.92 -17.69
N GLU A 259 4.37 26.83 -19.02
CA GLU A 259 3.32 27.34 -19.88
C GLU A 259 1.99 26.62 -19.66
N GLN A 260 1.99 25.30 -19.54
CA GLN A 260 0.79 24.51 -19.26
C GLN A 260 0.14 24.93 -17.92
N ILE A 261 0.96 25.09 -16.86
CA ILE A 261 0.48 25.51 -15.54
C ILE A 261 -0.08 26.96 -15.60
N PHE A 262 0.57 27.83 -16.34
CA PHE A 262 0.08 29.20 -16.55
C PHE A 262 -1.28 29.20 -17.24
N ILE A 263 -1.43 28.47 -18.34
CA ILE A 263 -2.71 28.35 -19.08
C ILE A 263 -3.80 27.79 -18.17
N PHE A 264 -3.51 26.75 -17.39
CA PHE A 264 -4.47 26.18 -16.44
C PHE A 264 -4.96 27.23 -15.43
N ASN A 265 -4.06 28.00 -14.83
CA ASN A 265 -4.41 29.00 -13.84
C ASN A 265 -5.25 30.13 -14.46
N LYS A 266 -4.93 30.56 -15.70
CA LYS A 266 -5.74 31.51 -16.45
C LYS A 266 -7.14 31.00 -16.75
N LEU A 267 -7.27 29.77 -17.24
CA LEU A 267 -8.59 29.15 -17.47
C LEU A 267 -9.42 29.08 -16.20
N LYS A 268 -8.78 28.74 -15.07
CA LYS A 268 -9.44 28.68 -13.75
C LYS A 268 -9.91 30.08 -13.31
N GLU A 269 -9.10 31.11 -13.52
CA GLU A 269 -9.43 32.49 -13.21
C GLU A 269 -10.60 32.99 -14.09
N LEU A 270 -10.56 32.75 -15.41
CA LEU A 270 -11.64 33.09 -16.34
C LEU A 270 -12.95 32.42 -15.95
N HIS A 271 -12.89 31.16 -15.55
CA HIS A 271 -14.10 30.47 -15.08
C HIS A 271 -14.65 31.09 -13.79
N ALA A 272 -13.79 31.38 -12.81
CA ALA A 272 -14.19 32.01 -11.56
C ALA A 272 -14.81 33.40 -11.77
N ASN A 273 -14.32 34.13 -12.76
CA ASN A 273 -14.80 35.48 -13.12
C ASN A 273 -16.03 35.44 -14.05
N GLY A 274 -16.57 34.27 -14.37
CA GLY A 274 -17.75 34.12 -15.21
C GLY A 274 -17.56 34.57 -16.66
N ASN A 275 -16.36 34.40 -17.22
CA ASN A 275 -16.06 34.78 -18.60
C ASN A 275 -16.94 34.00 -19.59
N LYS A 276 -17.68 34.71 -20.42
CA LYS A 276 -18.67 34.13 -21.36
C LYS A 276 -18.04 33.26 -22.46
N ARG A 277 -16.76 33.47 -22.76
CA ARG A 277 -16.02 32.71 -23.78
C ARG A 277 -15.66 31.31 -23.32
N LEU A 278 -15.51 31.09 -21.97
CA LEU A 278 -15.22 29.79 -21.37
C LEU A 278 -16.51 29.18 -20.82
N SER A 279 -16.88 28.04 -21.33
CA SER A 279 -18.02 27.24 -20.86
C SER A 279 -17.56 25.91 -20.29
N ILE A 280 -18.01 25.61 -19.09
CA ILE A 280 -17.82 24.27 -18.46
C ILE A 280 -19.21 23.69 -18.21
N LYS A 281 -19.61 22.70 -19.02
CA LYS A 281 -20.92 22.04 -18.92
C LYS A 281 -20.70 20.53 -18.82
N SER A 282 -21.24 19.92 -17.77
CA SER A 282 -21.14 18.44 -17.53
C SER A 282 -19.70 17.88 -17.57
N GLY A 283 -18.72 18.72 -17.23
CA GLY A 283 -17.29 18.38 -17.33
C GLY A 283 -16.61 18.78 -18.64
N ASP A 284 -17.37 19.02 -19.70
CA ASP A 284 -16.83 19.46 -21.00
C ASP A 284 -16.41 20.93 -20.97
N ILE A 285 -15.20 21.19 -21.44
CA ILE A 285 -14.62 22.52 -21.53
C ILE A 285 -14.65 22.98 -23.00
N SER A 286 -15.32 24.08 -23.22
CA SER A 286 -15.40 24.73 -24.54
C SER A 286 -14.98 26.20 -24.41
N ILE A 287 -14.20 26.66 -25.40
CA ILE A 287 -13.80 28.06 -25.53
C ILE A 287 -14.37 28.59 -26.85
N ASP A 288 -15.07 29.71 -26.81
CA ASP A 288 -15.76 30.29 -27.96
C ASP A 288 -16.68 29.27 -28.68
N GLY A 289 -17.31 28.38 -27.92
CA GLY A 289 -18.16 27.31 -28.43
C GLY A 289 -17.43 26.09 -29.01
N THR A 290 -16.11 26.13 -29.10
CA THR A 290 -15.31 25.00 -29.59
C THR A 290 -14.91 24.10 -28.41
N TYR A 291 -15.22 22.80 -28.49
CA TYR A 291 -14.80 21.81 -27.49
C TYR A 291 -13.27 21.65 -27.45
N VAL A 292 -12.71 21.70 -26.27
CA VAL A 292 -11.27 21.58 -26.04
C VAL A 292 -10.93 20.28 -25.32
N SER A 293 -11.57 19.99 -24.18
CA SER A 293 -11.27 18.83 -23.34
C SER A 293 -12.36 18.62 -22.28
N ASN A 294 -12.23 17.55 -21.50
CA ASN A 294 -13.11 17.20 -20.38
C ASN A 294 -12.58 17.63 -19.00
N THR A 295 -11.38 18.20 -18.91
CA THR A 295 -10.83 18.75 -17.66
C THR A 295 -10.00 20.01 -17.96
N LEU A 296 -9.91 20.93 -16.96
CA LEU A 296 -9.08 22.13 -17.11
C LEU A 296 -7.58 21.78 -17.32
N LYS A 297 -7.10 20.71 -16.70
CA LYS A 297 -5.70 20.26 -16.87
C LYS A 297 -5.45 19.78 -18.30
N SER A 298 -6.34 18.92 -18.81
CA SER A 298 -6.24 18.44 -20.20
C SER A 298 -6.47 19.57 -21.21
N ALA A 299 -7.33 20.54 -20.90
CA ALA A 299 -7.51 21.71 -21.76
C ALA A 299 -6.22 22.54 -21.84
N ALA A 300 -5.57 22.78 -20.73
CA ALA A 300 -4.29 23.50 -20.70
C ALA A 300 -3.19 22.76 -21.50
N GLU A 301 -3.14 21.44 -21.38
CA GLU A 301 -2.21 20.60 -22.15
C GLU A 301 -2.50 20.65 -23.67
N VAL A 302 -3.76 20.54 -24.07
CA VAL A 302 -4.17 20.63 -25.47
C VAL A 302 -3.83 22.00 -26.07
N ILE A 303 -4.12 23.09 -25.34
CA ILE A 303 -3.81 24.46 -25.80
C ILE A 303 -2.30 24.66 -25.90
N GLN A 304 -1.53 24.18 -24.91
CA GLN A 304 -0.08 24.30 -24.90
C GLN A 304 0.56 23.51 -26.06
N SER A 305 0.10 22.28 -26.34
CA SER A 305 0.72 21.38 -27.31
C SER A 305 0.36 21.72 -28.77
N LYS A 306 -0.84 22.30 -29.04
CA LYS A 306 -1.33 22.62 -30.39
C LYS A 306 -1.13 24.07 -30.72
N LYS A 307 -0.25 24.36 -31.68
CA LYS A 307 0.02 25.75 -32.15
C LYS A 307 -1.22 26.51 -32.61
N GLU A 308 -2.19 25.81 -33.21
CA GLU A 308 -3.45 26.38 -33.65
C GLU A 308 -4.29 26.93 -32.51
N PHE A 309 -4.44 26.16 -31.45
CA PHE A 309 -5.16 26.58 -30.23
C PHE A 309 -4.44 27.71 -29.51
N LYS A 310 -3.11 27.65 -29.46
CA LYS A 310 -2.27 28.67 -28.83
C LYS A 310 -2.43 30.02 -29.53
N LYS A 311 -2.51 30.02 -30.86
CA LYS A 311 -2.74 31.24 -31.65
C LYS A 311 -4.21 31.74 -31.54
N LEU A 312 -5.17 30.78 -31.53
CA LEU A 312 -6.59 31.09 -31.45
C LEU A 312 -7.00 31.71 -30.11
N TYR A 313 -6.35 31.30 -29.03
CA TYR A 313 -6.69 31.72 -27.67
C TYR A 313 -5.65 32.63 -27.02
N SER A 314 -4.69 33.21 -27.78
CA SER A 314 -3.66 34.10 -27.26
C SER A 314 -4.25 35.31 -26.55
N ASP A 315 -5.32 35.89 -27.10
CA ASP A 315 -6.01 37.06 -26.56
C ASP A 315 -6.81 36.79 -25.26
N ILE A 316 -7.09 35.52 -24.98
CA ILE A 316 -7.71 35.09 -23.70
C ILE A 316 -6.67 34.80 -22.63
N LEU A 317 -5.47 34.43 -23.07
CA LEU A 317 -4.38 34.01 -22.18
C LEU A 317 -3.47 35.19 -21.76
N GLU A 318 -3.54 36.32 -22.49
CA GLU A 318 -2.95 37.60 -22.10
C GLU A 318 -3.77 38.29 -20.99
#